data_51b65d0bdce8c68c68ae95cbbcbe5a1c
#
_entry.id   51b65d0bdce8c68c68ae95cbbcbe5a1c
#
_cell.length_a   1.000
_cell.length_b   1.000
_cell.length_c   1.000
_cell.angle_alpha   90.00
_cell.angle_beta   90.00
_cell.angle_gamma   90.00
#
_symmetry.space_group_name_H-M   'P 1'
#
loop_
_entity.id
_entity.type
_entity.pdbx_description
1 polymer ?
#
loop_
_entity_poly.entity_id
_entity_poly.type
_entity_poly.pdbx_seq_one_letter_code
_entity_poly.pdbx_strand_id
1 'polypeptide(L)'
;MNLEEAKLKLSKYCQEQILRYYDELSDDEKAALLEQIDKTDMEVLSAIEHKSELVKKGEITPLGAMELDEIEADYDTFKNTGVEAIKAGKVGAILLAGGMGTRLGSDNPKGMYNVGVNKELYIFECLINNLMDVVKETGTYIHLFVMTSEKNNDATVSFFEEKNFFGYKSEYVHFFKQEM
;
A
#
# COMPACT_ATOMS: atom_id res chain seq x y z
N MET A 1 -16.88 21.18 -4.57
CA MET A 1 -18.32 21.42 -4.19
C MET A 1 -18.43 22.60 -3.23
N ASN A 2 -19.64 23.18 -3.09
CA ASN A 2 -19.89 24.19 -2.05
C ASN A 2 -20.47 23.54 -0.76
N LEU A 3 -20.63 24.35 0.30
CA LEU A 3 -21.10 23.86 1.61
C LEU A 3 -22.51 23.23 1.55
N GLU A 4 -23.44 23.79 0.78
CA GLU A 4 -24.80 23.27 0.68
C GLU A 4 -24.82 21.93 -0.09
N GLU A 5 -24.00 21.80 -1.13
CA GLU A 5 -23.81 20.54 -1.84
C GLU A 5 -23.18 19.45 -0.93
N ALA A 6 -22.21 19.86 -0.09
CA ALA A 6 -21.60 18.97 0.89
C ALA A 6 -22.61 18.47 1.92
N LYS A 7 -23.46 19.37 2.48
CA LYS A 7 -24.54 19.01 3.39
C LYS A 7 -25.50 18.00 2.75
N LEU A 8 -25.92 18.22 1.51
CA LEU A 8 -26.79 17.31 0.79
C LEU A 8 -26.15 15.94 0.56
N LYS A 9 -24.86 15.92 0.16
CA LYS A 9 -24.12 14.66 -0.03
C LYS A 9 -24.01 13.89 1.27
N LEU A 10 -23.62 14.54 2.37
CA LEU A 10 -23.44 13.89 3.67
C LEU A 10 -24.76 13.43 4.28
N SER A 11 -25.82 14.22 4.15
CA SER A 11 -27.15 13.85 4.66
C SER A 11 -27.70 12.56 4.02
N LYS A 12 -27.43 12.35 2.73
CA LYS A 12 -27.83 11.11 2.04
C LYS A 12 -27.25 9.84 2.71
N TYR A 13 -26.11 9.97 3.40
CA TYR A 13 -25.40 8.86 4.03
C TYR A 13 -25.33 8.97 5.56
N CYS A 14 -26.12 9.86 6.17
CA CYS A 14 -26.15 10.12 7.62
C CYS A 14 -24.74 10.47 8.18
N GLN A 15 -23.98 11.28 7.45
CA GLN A 15 -22.61 11.66 7.78
C GLN A 15 -22.44 13.18 8.08
N GLU A 16 -23.50 13.87 8.50
CA GLU A 16 -23.51 15.32 8.77
C GLU A 16 -22.51 15.74 9.88
N GLN A 17 -22.14 14.80 10.76
CA GLN A 17 -21.17 15.06 11.83
C GLN A 17 -19.79 15.51 11.33
N ILE A 18 -19.44 15.22 10.08
CA ILE A 18 -18.17 15.65 9.44
C ILE A 18 -18.08 17.17 9.40
N LEU A 19 -19.20 17.89 9.30
CA LEU A 19 -19.24 19.34 9.26
C LEU A 19 -19.39 19.99 10.65
N ARG A 20 -19.33 19.22 11.74
CA ARG A 20 -19.62 19.73 13.10
C ARG A 20 -18.75 20.92 13.50
N TYR A 21 -17.48 20.94 13.06
CA TYR A 21 -16.52 21.99 13.39
C TYR A 21 -16.17 22.87 12.20
N TYR A 22 -16.97 22.83 11.14
CA TYR A 22 -16.69 23.54 9.88
C TYR A 22 -16.50 25.05 10.09
N ASP A 23 -17.29 25.69 10.97
CA ASP A 23 -17.23 27.14 11.21
C ASP A 23 -15.96 27.56 11.96
N GLU A 24 -15.28 26.63 12.66
CA GLU A 24 -14.04 26.87 13.39
C GLU A 24 -12.80 26.82 12.49
N LEU A 25 -12.93 26.32 11.27
CA LEU A 25 -11.83 26.15 10.31
C LEU A 25 -11.49 27.48 9.61
N SER A 26 -10.23 27.64 9.24
CA SER A 26 -9.79 28.69 8.30
C SER A 26 -10.37 28.47 6.90
N ASP A 27 -10.30 29.50 6.04
CA ASP A 27 -10.84 29.40 4.69
C ASP A 27 -10.16 28.33 3.85
N ASP A 28 -8.84 28.15 4.02
CA ASP A 28 -8.07 27.10 3.33
C ASP A 28 -8.47 25.69 3.81
N GLU A 29 -8.65 25.51 5.12
CA GLU A 29 -9.09 24.24 5.69
C GLU A 29 -10.53 23.91 5.30
N LYS A 30 -11.43 24.92 5.21
CA LYS A 30 -12.78 24.74 4.68
C LYS A 30 -12.77 24.27 3.24
N ALA A 31 -11.93 24.89 2.41
CA ALA A 31 -11.79 24.50 1.01
C ALA A 31 -11.26 23.05 0.89
N ALA A 32 -10.23 22.70 1.66
CA ALA A 32 -9.66 21.36 1.68
C ALA A 32 -10.69 20.30 2.13
N LEU A 33 -11.46 20.58 3.20
CA LEU A 33 -12.50 19.66 3.67
C LEU A 33 -13.60 19.45 2.63
N LEU A 34 -14.07 20.53 1.97
CA LEU A 34 -15.08 20.41 0.92
C LEU A 34 -14.57 19.63 -0.30
N GLU A 35 -13.30 19.79 -0.66
CA GLU A 35 -12.67 19.01 -1.72
C GLU A 35 -12.56 17.53 -1.34
N GLN A 36 -12.20 17.22 -0.09
CA GLN A 36 -12.13 15.85 0.41
C GLN A 36 -13.51 15.18 0.41
N ILE A 37 -14.56 15.88 0.86
CA ILE A 37 -15.94 15.38 0.81
C ILE A 37 -16.35 15.12 -0.65
N ASP A 38 -15.97 15.99 -1.58
CA ASP A 38 -16.28 15.84 -3.00
C ASP A 38 -15.68 14.57 -3.59
N LYS A 39 -14.40 14.32 -3.32
CA LYS A 39 -13.64 13.17 -3.82
C LYS A 39 -14.03 11.84 -3.16
N THR A 40 -14.56 11.88 -1.92
CA THR A 40 -14.88 10.66 -1.19
C THR A 40 -16.08 9.95 -1.80
N ASP A 41 -15.90 8.68 -2.17
CA ASP A 41 -16.99 7.79 -2.56
C ASP A 41 -17.76 7.31 -1.33
N MET A 42 -18.93 7.92 -1.10
CA MET A 42 -19.81 7.56 0.01
C MET A 42 -20.71 6.35 -0.31
N GLU A 43 -20.77 5.86 -1.56
CA GLU A 43 -21.63 4.72 -1.92
C GLU A 43 -21.17 3.44 -1.22
N VAL A 44 -19.90 3.36 -0.84
CA VAL A 44 -19.35 2.26 -0.04
C VAL A 44 -20.13 2.06 1.27
N LEU A 45 -20.67 3.13 1.86
CA LEU A 45 -21.46 3.07 3.09
C LEU A 45 -22.81 2.35 2.89
N SER A 46 -23.42 2.46 1.71
CA SER A 46 -24.69 1.77 1.42
C SER A 46 -24.51 0.24 1.41
N ALA A 47 -23.34 -0.28 1.11
CA ALA A 47 -23.05 -1.70 1.23
C ALA A 47 -23.12 -2.22 2.68
N ILE A 48 -22.97 -1.34 3.68
CA ILE A 48 -23.08 -1.68 5.10
C ILE A 48 -24.57 -1.76 5.52
N GLU A 49 -25.41 -0.86 5.01
CA GLU A 49 -26.84 -0.81 5.31
C GLU A 49 -27.59 -2.05 4.77
N HIS A 50 -27.20 -2.55 3.60
CA HIS A 50 -27.79 -3.73 2.98
C HIS A 50 -27.25 -5.07 3.49
N LYS A 51 -26.51 -5.07 4.61
CA LYS A 51 -25.91 -6.29 5.19
C LYS A 51 -26.94 -7.38 5.52
N SER A 52 -28.20 -7.02 5.77
CA SER A 52 -29.29 -7.96 6.04
C SER A 52 -29.83 -8.66 4.77
N GLU A 53 -29.55 -8.12 3.59
CA GLU A 53 -29.98 -8.67 2.31
C GLU A 53 -28.91 -9.51 1.62
N LEU A 54 -27.75 -9.73 2.28
CA LEU A 54 -26.72 -10.62 1.77
C LEU A 54 -27.28 -12.05 1.72
N VAL A 55 -27.87 -12.37 0.58
CA VAL A 55 -28.22 -13.74 0.23
C VAL A 55 -26.99 -14.61 0.46
N LYS A 56 -27.14 -15.65 1.29
CA LYS A 56 -26.06 -16.64 1.50
C LYS A 56 -25.65 -17.19 0.13
N LYS A 57 -24.52 -16.72 -0.39
CA LYS A 57 -23.95 -17.20 -1.65
C LYS A 57 -23.14 -18.46 -1.36
N GLY A 58 -23.80 -19.60 -1.36
CA GLY A 58 -23.14 -20.90 -1.25
C GLY A 58 -22.72 -21.30 0.16
N GLU A 59 -22.08 -22.44 0.26
CA GLU A 59 -21.48 -22.99 1.48
C GLU A 59 -20.05 -22.47 1.64
N ILE A 60 -19.73 -21.94 2.82
CA ILE A 60 -18.37 -21.51 3.14
C ILE A 60 -17.60 -22.73 3.65
N THR A 61 -16.70 -23.23 2.82
CA THR A 61 -15.78 -24.31 3.19
C THR A 61 -14.36 -23.78 3.34
N PRO A 62 -13.51 -24.42 4.19
CA PRO A 62 -12.10 -24.08 4.23
C PRO A 62 -11.45 -24.21 2.83
N LEU A 63 -10.64 -23.23 2.45
CA LEU A 63 -9.84 -23.34 1.24
C LEU A 63 -8.78 -24.41 1.45
N GLY A 64 -8.54 -25.24 0.44
CA GLY A 64 -7.43 -26.18 0.46
C GLY A 64 -6.11 -25.44 0.56
N ALA A 65 -5.16 -25.99 1.30
CA ALA A 65 -3.79 -25.49 1.41
C ALA A 65 -2.83 -26.58 0.91
N MET A 66 -1.70 -26.15 0.37
CA MET A 66 -0.59 -27.02 0.03
C MET A 66 0.34 -27.08 1.24
N GLU A 67 0.59 -28.28 1.75
CA GLU A 67 1.45 -28.52 2.90
C GLU A 67 2.94 -28.43 2.49
N LEU A 68 3.83 -28.23 3.47
CA LEU A 68 5.27 -28.08 3.19
C LEU A 68 5.85 -29.33 2.51
N ASP A 69 5.43 -30.52 2.93
CA ASP A 69 5.89 -31.78 2.36
C ASP A 69 5.50 -31.91 0.87
N GLU A 70 4.32 -31.42 0.49
CA GLU A 70 3.87 -31.38 -0.90
C GLU A 70 4.70 -30.41 -1.73
N ILE A 71 5.02 -29.23 -1.14
CA ILE A 71 5.87 -28.22 -1.79
C ILE A 71 7.29 -28.77 -1.97
N GLU A 72 7.85 -29.44 -0.96
CA GLU A 72 9.19 -30.04 -1.02
C GLU A 72 9.27 -31.17 -2.06
N ALA A 73 8.23 -32.00 -2.16
CA ALA A 73 8.18 -33.09 -3.11
C ALA A 73 8.24 -32.63 -4.58
N ASP A 74 7.64 -31.49 -4.90
CA ASP A 74 7.59 -30.92 -6.24
C ASP A 74 8.38 -29.60 -6.38
N TYR A 75 9.35 -29.36 -5.47
CA TYR A 75 10.10 -28.11 -5.35
C TYR A 75 10.65 -27.60 -6.68
N ASP A 76 11.30 -28.47 -7.46
CA ASP A 76 11.91 -28.07 -8.74
C ASP A 76 10.86 -27.63 -9.77
N THR A 77 9.69 -28.26 -9.79
CA THR A 77 8.57 -27.89 -10.66
C THR A 77 8.04 -26.53 -10.31
N PHE A 78 7.80 -26.28 -9.02
CA PHE A 78 7.30 -24.98 -8.55
C PHE A 78 8.32 -23.86 -8.76
N LYS A 79 9.59 -24.12 -8.43
CA LYS A 79 10.70 -23.18 -8.64
C LYS A 79 10.84 -22.81 -10.12
N ASN A 80 10.87 -23.79 -11.02
CA ASN A 80 11.00 -23.53 -12.46
C ASN A 80 9.80 -22.75 -12.99
N THR A 81 8.58 -23.09 -12.58
CA THR A 81 7.36 -22.34 -12.96
C THR A 81 7.44 -20.89 -12.51
N GLY A 82 7.90 -20.62 -11.28
CA GLY A 82 8.09 -19.26 -10.77
C GLY A 82 9.15 -18.48 -11.54
N VAL A 83 10.31 -19.10 -11.79
CA VAL A 83 11.40 -18.51 -12.57
C VAL A 83 10.95 -18.15 -13.99
N GLU A 84 10.23 -19.04 -14.68
CA GLU A 84 9.70 -18.77 -16.01
C GLU A 84 8.65 -17.66 -16.01
N ALA A 85 7.79 -17.57 -15.00
CA ALA A 85 6.84 -16.49 -14.85
C ALA A 85 7.54 -15.13 -14.67
N ILE A 86 8.62 -15.08 -13.87
CA ILE A 86 9.44 -13.88 -13.67
C ILE A 86 10.10 -13.47 -14.98
N LYS A 87 10.78 -14.40 -15.67
CA LYS A 87 11.43 -14.15 -16.97
C LYS A 87 10.45 -13.67 -18.03
N ALA A 88 9.22 -14.16 -17.99
CA ALA A 88 8.14 -13.74 -18.90
C ALA A 88 7.51 -12.38 -18.52
N GLY A 89 8.01 -11.68 -17.48
CA GLY A 89 7.49 -10.39 -17.04
C GLY A 89 6.07 -10.44 -16.44
N LYS A 90 5.66 -11.59 -15.91
CA LYS A 90 4.31 -11.79 -15.36
C LYS A 90 4.21 -11.56 -13.85
N VAL A 91 5.33 -11.16 -13.22
CA VAL A 91 5.41 -10.96 -11.76
C VAL A 91 5.74 -9.51 -11.44
N GLY A 92 4.99 -8.93 -10.53
CA GLY A 92 5.27 -7.64 -9.90
C GLY A 92 5.33 -7.78 -8.39
N ALA A 93 6.09 -6.92 -7.73
CA ALA A 93 6.16 -6.84 -6.28
C ALA A 93 5.46 -5.57 -5.79
N ILE A 94 4.68 -5.67 -4.71
CA ILE A 94 4.04 -4.52 -4.08
C ILE A 94 4.56 -4.41 -2.65
N LEU A 95 5.08 -3.23 -2.30
CA LEU A 95 5.51 -2.89 -0.95
C LEU A 95 4.54 -1.88 -0.34
N LEU A 96 3.85 -2.27 0.74
CA LEU A 96 2.98 -1.40 1.51
C LEU A 96 3.83 -0.58 2.48
N ALA A 97 4.16 0.65 2.13
CA ALA A 97 5.07 1.54 2.84
C ALA A 97 4.41 2.80 3.41
N GLY A 98 3.08 2.81 3.62
CA GLY A 98 2.34 3.96 4.16
C GLY A 98 2.57 4.24 5.65
N GLY A 99 3.24 3.36 6.39
CA GLY A 99 3.42 3.45 7.84
C GLY A 99 4.60 4.30 8.28
N MET A 100 4.42 5.00 9.43
CA MET A 100 5.47 5.75 10.13
C MET A 100 6.21 4.86 11.14
N GLY A 101 7.44 5.26 11.50
CA GLY A 101 8.29 4.56 12.47
C GLY A 101 8.01 4.86 13.94
N THR A 102 6.88 5.45 14.29
CA THR A 102 6.59 5.97 15.64
C THR A 102 6.73 4.93 16.75
N ARG A 103 6.33 3.66 16.49
CA ARG A 103 6.51 2.55 17.44
C ARG A 103 7.98 2.17 17.63
N LEU A 104 8.86 2.58 16.72
CA LEU A 104 10.30 2.37 16.79
C LEU A 104 11.03 3.62 17.33
N GLY A 105 10.29 4.61 17.83
CA GLY A 105 10.85 5.88 18.32
C GLY A 105 11.39 6.78 17.20
N SER A 106 10.87 6.67 15.97
CA SER A 106 11.29 7.46 14.82
C SER A 106 10.11 8.21 14.20
N ASP A 107 10.31 9.47 13.86
CA ASP A 107 9.33 10.28 13.13
C ASP A 107 9.41 10.08 11.61
N ASN A 108 10.36 9.27 11.14
CA ASN A 108 10.52 8.96 9.74
C ASN A 108 9.64 7.76 9.32
N PRO A 109 9.43 7.56 8.01
CA PRO A 109 8.83 6.34 7.48
C PRO A 109 9.53 5.08 8.02
N LYS A 110 8.75 4.06 8.37
CA LYS A 110 9.27 2.84 9.01
C LYS A 110 10.39 2.17 8.20
N GLY A 111 10.30 2.20 6.88
CA GLY A 111 11.31 1.60 5.99
C GLY A 111 12.69 2.25 6.04
N MET A 112 12.75 3.51 6.51
CA MET A 112 14.00 4.27 6.71
C MET A 112 14.69 3.93 8.04
N TYR A 113 14.11 3.06 8.88
CA TYR A 113 14.70 2.70 10.16
C TYR A 113 15.95 1.86 9.94
N ASN A 114 17.06 2.26 10.59
CA ASN A 114 18.32 1.54 10.54
C ASN A 114 18.30 0.36 11.54
N VAL A 115 18.39 -0.85 11.02
CA VAL A 115 18.41 -2.10 11.79
C VAL A 115 19.82 -2.70 11.88
N GLY A 116 20.79 -2.04 11.27
CA GLY A 116 22.18 -2.52 11.25
C GLY A 116 22.89 -2.37 12.60
N VAL A 117 23.69 -3.35 12.94
CA VAL A 117 24.50 -3.37 14.17
C VAL A 117 25.94 -2.92 13.90
N ASN A 118 26.56 -3.44 12.85
CA ASN A 118 27.97 -3.17 12.51
C ASN A 118 28.13 -2.18 11.35
N LYS A 119 27.09 -1.95 10.58
CA LYS A 119 27.00 -1.00 9.50
C LYS A 119 25.57 -0.49 9.38
N GLU A 120 25.37 0.62 8.71
CA GLU A 120 24.03 1.05 8.34
C GLU A 120 23.36 -0.02 7.45
N LEU A 121 22.14 -0.36 7.79
CA LEU A 121 21.29 -1.28 7.05
C LEU A 121 19.82 -0.90 7.30
N TYR A 122 19.14 -0.46 6.28
CA TYR A 122 17.78 0.04 6.39
C TYR A 122 16.75 -1.04 6.05
N ILE A 123 15.55 -0.94 6.61
CA ILE A 123 14.47 -1.92 6.32
C ILE A 123 14.20 -1.96 4.80
N PHE A 124 14.13 -0.80 4.12
CA PHE A 124 13.99 -0.78 2.67
C PHE A 124 15.14 -1.49 1.95
N GLU A 125 16.37 -1.29 2.40
CA GLU A 125 17.54 -1.98 1.83
C GLU A 125 17.43 -3.51 1.97
N CYS A 126 16.98 -4.01 3.12
CA CYS A 126 16.76 -5.44 3.31
C CYS A 126 15.75 -6.00 2.29
N LEU A 127 14.64 -5.29 2.06
CA LEU A 127 13.62 -5.71 1.10
C LEU A 127 14.12 -5.67 -0.34
N ILE A 128 14.88 -4.64 -0.71
CA ILE A 128 15.52 -4.55 -2.03
C ILE A 128 16.54 -5.67 -2.22
N ASN A 129 17.33 -6.00 -1.20
CA ASN A 129 18.30 -7.09 -1.28
C ASN A 129 17.62 -8.44 -1.60
N ASN A 130 16.43 -8.71 -1.02
CA ASN A 130 15.67 -9.90 -1.35
C ASN A 130 15.25 -9.93 -2.83
N LEU A 131 14.83 -8.79 -3.39
CA LEU A 131 14.53 -8.69 -4.82
C LEU A 131 15.80 -8.85 -5.69
N MET A 132 16.94 -8.30 -5.24
CA MET A 132 18.21 -8.47 -5.94
C MET A 132 18.67 -9.92 -6.00
N ASP A 133 18.38 -10.72 -4.98
CA ASP A 133 18.70 -12.15 -5.02
C ASP A 133 17.86 -12.88 -6.09
N VAL A 134 16.59 -12.52 -6.24
CA VAL A 134 15.75 -13.02 -7.33
C VAL A 134 16.29 -12.56 -8.70
N VAL A 135 16.72 -11.30 -8.83
CA VAL A 135 17.33 -10.79 -10.07
C VAL A 135 18.61 -11.55 -10.42
N LYS A 136 19.47 -11.83 -9.44
CA LYS A 136 20.70 -12.63 -9.65
C LYS A 136 20.40 -14.03 -10.17
N GLU A 137 19.36 -14.66 -9.64
CA GLU A 137 18.98 -16.02 -10.06
C GLU A 137 18.31 -16.05 -11.43
N THR A 138 17.40 -15.10 -11.71
CA THR A 138 16.56 -15.11 -12.91
C THR A 138 17.14 -14.30 -14.09
N GLY A 139 18.05 -13.38 -13.80
CA GLY A 139 18.55 -12.39 -14.75
C GLY A 139 17.53 -11.30 -15.12
N THR A 140 16.37 -11.26 -14.44
CA THR A 140 15.23 -10.40 -14.79
C THR A 140 14.83 -9.51 -13.62
N TYR A 141 14.70 -8.20 -13.86
CA TYR A 141 14.18 -7.25 -12.87
C TYR A 141 12.65 -7.36 -12.77
N ILE A 142 12.15 -7.31 -11.54
CA ILE A 142 10.73 -7.30 -11.22
C ILE A 142 10.31 -5.84 -10.98
N HIS A 143 9.16 -5.42 -11.53
CA HIS A 143 8.61 -4.11 -11.19
C HIS A 143 8.18 -4.08 -9.73
N LEU A 144 8.74 -3.14 -8.97
CA LEU A 144 8.40 -2.87 -7.57
C LEU A 144 7.48 -1.66 -7.48
N PHE A 145 6.30 -1.85 -6.96
CA PHE A 145 5.32 -0.81 -6.69
C PHE A 145 5.33 -0.49 -5.19
N VAL A 146 5.76 0.73 -4.84
CA VAL A 146 5.86 1.19 -3.45
C VAL A 146 4.66 2.07 -3.14
N MET A 147 3.72 1.54 -2.35
CA MET A 147 2.57 2.29 -1.85
C MET A 147 3.01 3.16 -0.67
N THR A 148 2.82 4.44 -0.77
CA THR A 148 3.07 5.42 0.28
C THR A 148 1.76 6.04 0.77
N SER A 149 1.83 6.90 1.79
CA SER A 149 0.73 7.76 2.23
C SER A 149 1.03 9.22 1.87
N GLU A 150 0.02 10.08 1.91
CA GLU A 150 0.22 11.52 1.76
C GLU A 150 1.30 12.06 2.71
N LYS A 151 1.34 11.54 3.94
CA LYS A 151 2.24 11.99 4.99
C LYS A 151 3.70 11.62 4.75
N ASN A 152 3.98 10.47 4.12
CA ASN A 152 5.35 9.93 4.05
C ASN A 152 5.90 9.74 2.64
N ASN A 153 5.12 10.10 1.61
CA ASN A 153 5.52 9.91 0.22
C ASN A 153 6.86 10.59 -0.09
N ASP A 154 6.94 11.90 0.16
CA ASP A 154 8.09 12.69 -0.27
C ASP A 154 9.37 12.27 0.47
N ALA A 155 9.27 11.98 1.76
CA ALA A 155 10.38 11.44 2.54
C ALA A 155 10.83 10.06 2.02
N THR A 156 9.88 9.19 1.65
CA THR A 156 10.20 7.85 1.13
C THR A 156 10.86 7.93 -0.24
N VAL A 157 10.30 8.72 -1.17
CA VAL A 157 10.87 8.90 -2.52
C VAL A 157 12.28 9.48 -2.43
N SER A 158 12.46 10.59 -1.71
CA SER A 158 13.77 11.23 -1.54
C SER A 158 14.80 10.28 -0.93
N PHE A 159 14.40 9.42 0.00
CA PHE A 159 15.31 8.45 0.60
C PHE A 159 15.76 7.36 -0.38
N PHE A 160 14.85 6.86 -1.22
CA PHE A 160 15.23 5.93 -2.29
C PHE A 160 16.21 6.57 -3.27
N GLU A 161 15.99 7.83 -3.66
CA GLU A 161 16.88 8.58 -4.55
C GLU A 161 18.24 8.80 -3.90
N GLU A 162 18.30 9.27 -2.63
CA GLU A 162 19.52 9.47 -1.86
C GLU A 162 20.37 8.20 -1.76
N LYS A 163 19.72 7.07 -1.55
CA LYS A 163 20.38 5.75 -1.44
C LYS A 163 20.57 5.07 -2.80
N ASN A 164 20.39 5.79 -3.91
CA ASN A 164 20.49 5.25 -5.27
C ASN A 164 19.72 3.94 -5.43
N PHE A 165 18.45 3.95 -4.96
CA PHE A 165 17.53 2.81 -4.98
C PHE A 165 18.13 1.53 -4.40
N PHE A 166 19.11 1.64 -3.50
CA PHE A 166 19.84 0.51 -2.90
C PHE A 166 20.47 -0.43 -3.95
N GLY A 167 20.84 0.11 -5.11
CA GLY A 167 21.38 -0.63 -6.23
C GLY A 167 20.35 -1.32 -7.13
N TYR A 168 19.05 -1.20 -6.85
CA TYR A 168 18.01 -1.61 -7.78
C TYR A 168 17.89 -0.60 -8.93
N LYS A 169 17.45 -1.04 -10.11
CA LYS A 169 17.24 -0.12 -11.23
C LYS A 169 16.02 0.75 -10.99
N SER A 170 16.21 2.07 -11.01
CA SER A 170 15.15 3.05 -10.73
C SER A 170 13.95 2.94 -11.68
N GLU A 171 14.17 2.56 -12.95
CA GLU A 171 13.13 2.35 -13.95
C GLU A 171 12.13 1.23 -13.61
N TYR A 172 12.50 0.36 -12.66
CA TYR A 172 11.64 -0.72 -12.15
C TYR A 172 10.98 -0.38 -10.81
N VAL A 173 11.20 0.82 -10.25
CA VAL A 173 10.61 1.25 -8.98
C VAL A 173 9.55 2.31 -9.23
N HIS A 174 8.31 2.06 -8.80
CA HIS A 174 7.16 2.92 -9.03
C HIS A 174 6.52 3.29 -7.70
N PHE A 175 6.40 4.59 -7.44
CA PHE A 175 5.73 5.07 -6.23
C PHE A 175 4.29 5.47 -6.54
N PHE A 176 3.39 5.15 -5.63
CA PHE A 176 2.02 5.63 -5.68
C PHE A 176 1.50 5.89 -4.26
N LYS A 177 0.60 6.86 -4.13
CA LYS A 177 -0.01 7.21 -2.86
C LYS A 177 -1.32 6.46 -2.67
N GLN A 178 -1.51 5.95 -1.47
CA GLN A 178 -2.84 5.51 -1.05
C GLN A 178 -3.67 6.75 -0.74
N GLU A 179 -4.83 6.88 -1.34
CA GLU A 179 -5.83 7.89 -0.97
C GLU A 179 -6.35 7.59 0.45
N MET A 180 -6.49 8.65 1.26
CA MET A 180 -7.03 8.56 2.63
C MET A 180 -8.47 9.03 2.66
#